data_eecb935d0f89b16c5a59710a74a00b2c
#
_entry.id   eecb935d0f89b16c5a59710a74a00b2c
#
_cell.length_a   1.000
_cell.length_b   1.000
_cell.length_c   1.000
_cell.angle_alpha   90.00
_cell.angle_beta   90.00
_cell.angle_gamma   90.00
#
_symmetry.space_group_name_H-M   'P 1'
#
loop_
_entity.id
_entity.type
_entity.pdbx_description
1 polymer ?
#
loop_
_entity_poly.entity_id
_entity_poly.type
_entity_poly.pdbx_seq_one_letter_code
_entity_poly.pdbx_strand_id
1 'polypeptide(L)'
;MTFPPSPVDTDMEPTRPSRRRWLWIVSGTLAIVVAAVSLGVAALQLGLPWQMGENDRNHVYEGAAGSQRYQVHLPPQHDGTARLPVVMAIHGCAMTGYGWNSMKSTTQFNSLADREGFIVVYPTQLISRNVIACWNSADPRHQQRHTGEPALLAGVAREVVQKYDADPARVHVAGASSGAGTAVILGVTYPDVFATVTSVAGGEYGLNQVDPDNPDATPPLDTARQGWAQMGDRARRVPLLVIQGEQDEVVPPLVGTRLVAHWTAVNDLVDDGLPNDSLDPTTKTMSVPGAAGRHAYTRTEITAPDGSSIVEAYRVQDMGHAWPGPDGDGKYTDHAGPDASAIMWEFAERNPMS
;
A
#
# COMPACT_ATOMS: atom_id res chain seq x y z
N MET A 1 51.60 84.45 11.39
CA MET A 1 50.33 84.05 10.78
C MET A 1 50.21 82.49 10.94
N THR A 2 49.50 82.05 11.94
CA THR A 2 49.30 80.69 12.28
C THR A 2 47.86 80.27 11.86
N PHE A 3 47.72 79.31 10.98
CA PHE A 3 46.42 78.76 10.60
C PHE A 3 45.93 77.79 11.67
N PRO A 4 44.61 77.75 11.99
CA PRO A 4 44.06 76.82 12.91
C PRO A 4 43.88 75.45 12.19
N PRO A 5 43.94 74.28 12.91
CA PRO A 5 43.73 72.98 12.34
C PRO A 5 42.23 72.74 12.06
N SER A 6 41.96 72.04 10.94
CA SER A 6 40.62 71.59 10.56
C SER A 6 40.07 70.57 11.54
N PRO A 7 38.76 70.54 11.79
CA PRO A 7 38.18 69.56 12.67
C PRO A 7 38.18 68.13 11.99
N VAL A 8 38.62 67.18 12.75
CA VAL A 8 38.56 65.72 12.42
C VAL A 8 37.11 65.29 12.55
N ASP A 9 36.55 64.75 11.47
CA ASP A 9 35.23 64.10 11.44
C ASP A 9 35.27 62.86 12.29
N THR A 10 34.51 62.82 13.39
CA THR A 10 34.41 61.74 14.32
C THR A 10 33.27 60.77 13.87
N ASP A 11 33.66 59.56 13.62
CA ASP A 11 32.93 58.30 13.89
C ASP A 11 31.42 58.27 13.60
N MET A 12 31.08 57.80 12.43
CA MET A 12 29.77 57.17 12.23
C MET A 12 29.74 55.80 12.92
N GLU A 13 29.22 55.75 14.15
CA GLU A 13 28.85 54.46 14.76
C GLU A 13 27.83 53.74 13.88
N PRO A 14 28.01 52.43 13.60
CA PRO A 14 27.00 51.64 12.89
C PRO A 14 25.74 51.56 13.74
N THR A 15 24.65 52.15 13.27
CA THR A 15 23.34 52.10 13.92
C THR A 15 22.87 50.65 14.06
N ARG A 16 22.87 50.10 15.27
CA ARG A 16 22.31 48.78 15.57
C ARG A 16 20.82 48.79 15.19
N PRO A 17 20.36 47.82 14.38
CA PRO A 17 18.95 47.74 14.01
C PRO A 17 18.09 47.58 15.27
N SER A 18 16.97 48.31 15.33
CA SER A 18 16.07 48.28 16.48
C SER A 18 15.59 46.84 16.73
N ARG A 19 15.47 46.45 18.01
CA ARG A 19 14.99 45.12 18.44
C ARG A 19 13.72 44.69 17.70
N ARG A 20 12.85 45.62 17.35
CA ARG A 20 11.62 45.44 16.60
C ARG A 20 11.87 45.06 15.12
N ARG A 21 12.84 45.67 14.46
CA ARG A 21 13.26 45.32 13.09
C ARG A 21 13.91 43.94 13.04
N TRP A 22 14.69 43.58 14.04
CA TRP A 22 15.33 42.28 14.14
C TRP A 22 14.29 41.16 14.32
N LEU A 23 13.25 41.38 15.15
CA LEU A 23 12.12 40.42 15.30
C LEU A 23 11.35 40.19 13.99
N TRP A 24 11.11 41.26 13.21
CA TRP A 24 10.44 41.10 11.90
C TRP A 24 11.29 40.34 10.88
N ILE A 25 12.62 40.57 10.86
CA ILE A 25 13.55 39.84 9.98
C ILE A 25 13.61 38.35 10.37
N VAL A 26 13.75 38.05 11.65
CA VAL A 26 13.81 36.65 12.14
C VAL A 26 12.47 35.93 11.90
N SER A 27 11.34 36.58 12.16
CA SER A 27 10.02 36.00 11.88
C SER A 27 9.78 35.80 10.39
N GLY A 28 10.20 36.74 9.54
CA GLY A 28 10.09 36.59 8.09
C GLY A 28 10.96 35.47 7.54
N THR A 29 12.21 35.36 8.02
CA THR A 29 13.13 34.28 7.60
C THR A 29 12.61 32.89 8.04
N LEU A 30 12.09 32.77 9.27
CA LEU A 30 11.51 31.53 9.78
C LEU A 30 10.28 31.12 8.96
N ALA A 31 9.40 32.05 8.62
CA ALA A 31 8.23 31.80 7.78
C ALA A 31 8.61 31.30 6.38
N ILE A 32 9.65 31.89 5.76
CA ILE A 32 10.15 31.44 4.45
C ILE A 32 10.75 30.04 4.54
N VAL A 33 11.54 29.75 5.58
CA VAL A 33 12.11 28.41 5.79
C VAL A 33 11.02 27.37 5.99
N VAL A 34 10.02 27.67 6.81
CA VAL A 34 8.87 26.76 7.04
C VAL A 34 8.11 26.54 5.74
N ALA A 35 7.84 27.58 4.97
CA ALA A 35 7.17 27.46 3.68
C ALA A 35 7.99 26.62 2.68
N ALA A 36 9.30 26.84 2.58
CA ALA A 36 10.18 26.07 1.70
C ALA A 36 10.25 24.58 2.10
N VAL A 37 10.35 24.29 3.39
CA VAL A 37 10.33 22.91 3.91
C VAL A 37 8.98 22.25 3.63
N SER A 38 7.87 22.96 3.86
CA SER A 38 6.53 22.44 3.58
C SER A 38 6.30 22.15 2.10
N LEU A 39 6.77 23.03 1.20
CA LEU A 39 6.73 22.81 -0.24
C LEU A 39 7.61 21.63 -0.67
N GLY A 40 8.81 21.51 -0.10
CA GLY A 40 9.71 20.39 -0.35
C GLY A 40 9.10 19.06 0.07
N VAL A 41 8.49 18.99 1.24
CA VAL A 41 7.79 17.81 1.74
C VAL A 41 6.59 17.47 0.86
N ALA A 42 5.78 18.45 0.47
CA ALA A 42 4.65 18.24 -0.43
C ALA A 42 5.11 17.69 -1.80
N ALA A 43 6.20 18.26 -2.35
CA ALA A 43 6.77 17.79 -3.61
C ALA A 43 7.25 16.32 -3.53
N LEU A 44 7.89 15.94 -2.42
CA LEU A 44 8.33 14.56 -2.19
C LEU A 44 7.14 13.59 -2.07
N GLN A 45 6.08 13.97 -1.39
CA GLN A 45 4.92 13.10 -1.17
C GLN A 45 3.97 12.99 -2.36
N LEU A 46 3.78 14.09 -3.09
CA LEU A 46 2.78 14.20 -4.16
C LEU A 46 3.38 14.12 -5.56
N GLY A 47 4.70 13.95 -5.66
CA GLY A 47 5.44 14.02 -6.91
C GLY A 47 5.52 15.44 -7.46
N LEU A 48 6.47 15.63 -8.34
CA LEU A 48 6.64 16.89 -9.07
C LEU A 48 5.90 16.80 -10.42
N PRO A 49 5.41 17.92 -10.98
CA PRO A 49 4.63 17.89 -12.22
C PRO A 49 5.28 17.10 -13.37
N TRP A 50 6.61 17.13 -13.46
CA TRP A 50 7.36 16.40 -14.50
C TRP A 50 7.55 14.90 -14.21
N GLN A 51 7.16 14.40 -13.04
CA GLN A 51 7.12 12.97 -12.70
C GLN A 51 5.78 12.33 -13.06
N MET A 52 4.80 13.14 -13.45
CA MET A 52 3.51 12.65 -13.92
C MET A 52 3.66 12.16 -15.37
N GLY A 53 3.23 10.92 -15.61
CA GLY A 53 3.05 10.38 -16.95
C GLY A 53 1.86 11.09 -17.65
N GLU A 54 1.83 11.01 -18.96
CA GLU A 54 0.77 11.64 -19.79
C GLU A 54 -0.63 11.12 -19.38
N ASN A 55 -0.72 9.87 -18.99
CA ASN A 55 -1.96 9.18 -18.61
C ASN A 55 -2.23 9.16 -17.09
N ASP A 56 -1.43 9.88 -16.30
CA ASP A 56 -1.62 9.97 -14.86
C ASP A 56 -2.57 11.12 -14.48
N ARG A 57 -3.43 10.87 -13.50
CA ARG A 57 -4.41 11.85 -12.98
C ARG A 57 -4.40 11.85 -11.46
N ASN A 58 -4.15 13.01 -10.85
CA ASN A 58 -4.17 13.19 -9.40
C ASN A 58 -5.56 13.58 -8.92
N HIS A 59 -6.00 12.94 -7.84
CA HIS A 59 -7.32 13.14 -7.25
C HIS A 59 -7.27 13.24 -5.73
N VAL A 60 -8.35 13.77 -5.17
CA VAL A 60 -8.65 13.72 -3.73
C VAL A 60 -10.07 13.19 -3.60
N TYR A 61 -10.21 12.06 -2.92
CA TYR A 61 -11.50 11.56 -2.47
C TYR A 61 -11.89 12.26 -1.16
N GLU A 62 -13.14 12.68 -1.06
CA GLU A 62 -13.72 13.26 0.16
C GLU A 62 -14.89 12.38 0.61
N GLY A 63 -14.83 11.90 1.86
CA GLY A 63 -15.86 11.04 2.45
C GLY A 63 -16.07 11.32 3.92
N ALA A 64 -17.04 10.63 4.54
CA ALA A 64 -17.37 10.81 5.97
C ALA A 64 -16.18 10.52 6.91
N ALA A 65 -15.24 9.64 6.51
CA ALA A 65 -14.05 9.31 7.29
C ALA A 65 -12.87 10.30 7.06
N GLY A 66 -13.05 11.32 6.23
CA GLY A 66 -12.03 12.31 5.87
C GLY A 66 -11.73 12.31 4.38
N SER A 67 -10.50 12.68 4.01
CA SER A 67 -10.07 12.75 2.61
C SER A 67 -8.92 11.79 2.32
N GLN A 68 -8.77 11.36 1.07
CA GLN A 68 -7.67 10.51 0.62
C GLN A 68 -7.11 11.00 -0.72
N ARG A 69 -5.81 11.30 -0.77
CA ARG A 69 -5.12 11.62 -2.02
C ARG A 69 -4.73 10.35 -2.75
N TYR A 70 -4.91 10.33 -4.06
CA TYR A 70 -4.52 9.20 -4.90
C TYR A 70 -4.21 9.66 -6.33
N GLN A 71 -3.42 8.85 -7.04
CA GLN A 71 -3.18 8.99 -8.47
C GLN A 71 -3.83 7.82 -9.20
N VAL A 72 -4.38 8.09 -10.36
CA VAL A 72 -4.88 7.06 -11.30
C VAL A 72 -4.01 7.08 -12.53
N HIS A 73 -3.58 5.90 -12.97
CA HIS A 73 -3.02 5.68 -14.30
C HIS A 73 -4.05 5.01 -15.19
N LEU A 74 -4.29 5.58 -16.36
CA LEU A 74 -5.20 5.07 -17.36
C LEU A 74 -4.40 4.45 -18.50
N PRO A 75 -4.56 3.15 -18.79
CA PRO A 75 -3.84 2.52 -19.91
C PRO A 75 -4.39 2.99 -21.25
N PRO A 76 -3.64 2.83 -22.36
CA PRO A 76 -4.12 3.20 -23.70
C PRO A 76 -5.44 2.54 -24.10
N GLN A 77 -5.76 1.37 -23.53
CA GLN A 77 -7.00 0.63 -23.76
C GLN A 77 -8.23 1.28 -23.09
N HIS A 78 -8.05 2.31 -22.26
CA HIS A 78 -9.15 3.08 -21.68
C HIS A 78 -9.68 4.08 -22.71
N ASP A 79 -10.38 3.56 -23.71
CA ASP A 79 -10.95 4.30 -24.83
C ASP A 79 -12.50 4.39 -24.80
N GLY A 80 -13.11 3.87 -23.74
CA GLY A 80 -14.56 3.85 -23.54
C GLY A 80 -15.29 2.69 -24.24
N THR A 81 -14.55 1.74 -24.83
CA THR A 81 -15.15 0.58 -25.52
C THR A 81 -15.41 -0.61 -24.58
N ALA A 82 -14.63 -0.73 -23.49
CA ALA A 82 -14.75 -1.81 -22.53
C ALA A 82 -14.53 -1.30 -21.09
N ARG A 83 -15.19 -1.94 -20.13
CA ARG A 83 -14.95 -1.73 -18.71
C ARG A 83 -13.68 -2.45 -18.29
N LEU A 84 -12.67 -1.68 -17.91
CA LEU A 84 -11.37 -2.22 -17.53
C LEU A 84 -11.33 -2.62 -16.03
N PRO A 85 -10.52 -3.64 -15.67
CA PRO A 85 -10.20 -3.94 -14.28
C PRO A 85 -9.50 -2.78 -13.59
N VAL A 86 -9.53 -2.79 -12.25
CA VAL A 86 -8.83 -1.82 -11.40
C VAL A 86 -7.88 -2.55 -10.45
N VAL A 87 -6.64 -2.10 -10.37
CA VAL A 87 -5.65 -2.51 -9.37
C VAL A 87 -5.35 -1.33 -8.45
N MET A 88 -5.69 -1.46 -7.16
CA MET A 88 -5.28 -0.50 -6.13
C MET A 88 -3.98 -0.97 -5.50
N ALA A 89 -2.90 -0.20 -5.64
CA ALA A 89 -1.57 -0.51 -5.14
C ALA A 89 -1.23 0.36 -3.92
N ILE A 90 -1.18 -0.26 -2.73
CA ILE A 90 -1.03 0.39 -1.43
C ILE A 90 0.42 0.27 -0.95
N HIS A 91 1.11 1.40 -0.78
CA HIS A 91 2.53 1.45 -0.42
C HIS A 91 2.82 1.05 1.03
N GLY A 92 4.08 0.71 1.32
CA GLY A 92 4.60 0.46 2.67
C GLY A 92 5.00 1.74 3.42
N CYS A 93 5.53 1.56 4.64
CA CYS A 93 6.09 2.67 5.43
C CYS A 93 7.28 3.32 4.72
N ALA A 94 7.49 4.61 4.96
CA ALA A 94 8.53 5.43 4.33
C ALA A 94 8.48 5.46 2.79
N MET A 95 7.32 5.16 2.23
CA MET A 95 7.02 5.22 0.81
C MET A 95 5.86 6.20 0.54
N THR A 96 5.59 6.43 -0.73
CA THR A 96 4.41 7.16 -1.22
C THR A 96 3.67 6.33 -2.26
N GLY A 97 2.46 6.71 -2.63
CA GLY A 97 1.78 6.06 -3.74
C GLY A 97 2.48 6.35 -5.08
N TYR A 98 2.80 7.62 -5.35
CA TYR A 98 3.25 8.10 -6.66
C TYR A 98 4.29 9.23 -6.61
N GLY A 99 4.73 9.66 -5.42
CA GLY A 99 5.79 10.66 -5.24
C GLY A 99 7.19 10.04 -5.22
N TRP A 100 8.01 10.49 -4.25
CA TRP A 100 9.35 9.93 -4.03
C TRP A 100 9.26 8.54 -3.39
N ASN A 101 10.16 7.62 -3.81
CA ASN A 101 10.20 6.23 -3.33
C ASN A 101 8.79 5.61 -3.34
N SER A 102 8.19 5.56 -4.52
CA SER A 102 6.76 5.30 -4.65
C SER A 102 6.44 3.82 -4.94
N MET A 103 5.22 3.43 -4.56
CA MET A 103 4.64 2.15 -4.98
C MET A 103 4.60 2.03 -6.51
N LYS A 104 4.33 3.14 -7.22
CA LYS A 104 4.34 3.22 -8.68
C LYS A 104 5.70 2.80 -9.27
N SER A 105 6.81 3.35 -8.76
CA SER A 105 8.15 3.02 -9.24
C SER A 105 8.61 1.62 -8.79
N THR A 106 8.17 1.19 -7.60
CA THR A 106 8.53 -0.14 -7.07
C THR A 106 7.85 -1.26 -7.84
N THR A 107 6.57 -1.12 -8.17
CA THR A 107 5.78 -2.19 -8.80
C THR A 107 5.82 -2.18 -10.32
N GLN A 108 6.13 -1.04 -10.95
CA GLN A 108 6.04 -0.85 -12.40
C GLN A 108 4.65 -1.21 -12.98
N PHE A 109 3.59 -1.10 -12.18
CA PHE A 109 2.23 -1.43 -12.63
C PHE A 109 1.75 -0.59 -13.79
N ASN A 110 2.25 0.66 -13.99
CA ASN A 110 1.87 1.45 -15.16
C ASN A 110 2.28 0.73 -16.46
N SER A 111 3.52 0.26 -16.54
CA SER A 111 4.03 -0.45 -17.72
C SER A 111 3.29 -1.77 -17.96
N LEU A 112 2.91 -2.47 -16.88
CA LEU A 112 2.11 -3.68 -16.97
C LEU A 112 0.67 -3.35 -17.40
N ALA A 113 0.07 -2.32 -16.83
CA ALA A 113 -1.27 -1.86 -17.17
C ALA A 113 -1.40 -1.44 -18.63
N ASP A 114 -0.37 -0.76 -19.18
CA ASP A 114 -0.34 -0.37 -20.59
C ASP A 114 -0.28 -1.58 -21.54
N ARG A 115 0.26 -2.71 -21.09
CA ARG A 115 0.27 -3.96 -21.88
C ARG A 115 -1.02 -4.75 -21.75
N GLU A 116 -1.51 -4.90 -20.51
CA GLU A 116 -2.57 -5.84 -20.16
C GLU A 116 -3.97 -5.20 -20.12
N GLY A 117 -4.08 -3.87 -20.05
CA GLY A 117 -5.35 -3.16 -20.09
C GLY A 117 -6.09 -3.11 -18.78
N PHE A 118 -5.47 -2.57 -17.71
CA PHE A 118 -6.14 -2.30 -16.43
C PHE A 118 -5.81 -0.89 -15.90
N ILE A 119 -6.69 -0.35 -15.08
CA ILE A 119 -6.52 0.95 -14.42
C ILE A 119 -5.72 0.75 -13.13
N VAL A 120 -4.72 1.59 -12.87
CA VAL A 120 -3.97 1.53 -11.60
C VAL A 120 -4.32 2.70 -10.70
N VAL A 121 -4.49 2.42 -9.41
CA VAL A 121 -4.81 3.42 -8.38
C VAL A 121 -3.72 3.38 -7.31
N TYR A 122 -3.08 4.52 -7.07
CA TYR A 122 -2.03 4.68 -6.06
C TYR A 122 -2.49 5.65 -4.97
N PRO A 123 -3.14 5.18 -3.90
CA PRO A 123 -3.38 6.04 -2.74
C PRO A 123 -2.05 6.38 -2.05
N THR A 124 -1.95 7.59 -1.49
CA THR A 124 -0.74 8.00 -0.76
C THR A 124 -1.08 8.43 0.66
N GLN A 125 -0.39 7.84 1.64
CA GLN A 125 -0.49 8.23 3.04
C GLN A 125 0.34 9.49 3.29
N LEU A 126 -0.25 10.46 3.98
CA LEU A 126 0.43 11.71 4.28
C LEU A 126 1.18 11.61 5.63
N ILE A 127 2.36 12.22 5.71
CA ILE A 127 3.12 12.31 6.97
C ILE A 127 2.36 13.06 8.07
N SER A 128 1.38 13.90 7.72
CA SER A 128 0.49 14.54 8.69
C SER A 128 -0.45 13.57 9.41
N ARG A 129 -0.65 12.36 8.87
CA ARG A 129 -1.46 11.29 9.48
C ARG A 129 -0.61 10.24 10.17
N ASN A 130 0.57 9.98 9.63
CA ASN A 130 1.56 9.07 10.20
C ASN A 130 2.95 9.57 9.82
N VAL A 131 3.79 9.89 10.81
CA VAL A 131 5.08 10.58 10.63
C VAL A 131 6.09 9.84 9.74
N ILE A 132 5.93 8.54 9.58
CA ILE A 132 6.73 7.71 8.66
C ILE A 132 5.89 7.19 7.49
N ALA A 133 4.75 7.83 7.22
CA ALA A 133 3.83 7.48 6.14
C ALA A 133 3.39 6.01 6.12
N CYS A 134 3.33 5.32 7.26
CA CYS A 134 2.70 4.00 7.37
C CYS A 134 1.17 4.13 7.29
N TRP A 135 0.51 3.15 6.72
CA TRP A 135 -0.90 2.92 6.97
C TRP A 135 -1.09 2.41 8.40
N ASN A 136 -2.15 2.86 9.06
CA ASN A 136 -2.36 2.59 10.49
C ASN A 136 -3.08 1.25 10.73
N SER A 137 -2.70 0.21 10.02
CA SER A 137 -3.32 -1.12 10.05
C SER A 137 -3.34 -1.79 11.44
N ALA A 138 -2.41 -1.41 12.33
CA ALA A 138 -2.39 -1.90 13.71
C ALA A 138 -3.38 -1.18 14.65
N ASP A 139 -3.97 -0.06 14.24
CA ASP A 139 -4.94 0.69 15.06
C ASP A 139 -6.36 0.11 14.85
N PRO A 140 -7.07 -0.34 15.91
CA PRO A 140 -8.41 -0.90 15.79
C PRO A 140 -9.43 0.02 15.08
N ARG A 141 -9.21 1.35 15.11
CA ARG A 141 -10.06 2.33 14.40
C ARG A 141 -9.94 2.20 12.88
N HIS A 142 -8.87 1.59 12.40
CA HIS A 142 -8.57 1.34 10.99
C HIS A 142 -8.77 -0.14 10.60
N GLN A 143 -9.51 -0.90 11.41
CA GLN A 143 -9.82 -2.31 11.15
C GLN A 143 -11.34 -2.58 10.99
N GLN A 144 -12.13 -1.54 10.78
CA GLN A 144 -13.59 -1.63 10.73
C GLN A 144 -14.13 -1.01 9.44
N ARG A 145 -15.28 -1.52 9.02
CA ARG A 145 -16.05 -0.92 7.92
C ARG A 145 -16.60 0.45 8.35
N HIS A 146 -16.69 1.38 7.40
CA HIS A 146 -17.21 2.75 7.55
C HIS A 146 -16.34 3.71 8.36
N THR A 147 -15.21 3.29 8.86
CA THR A 147 -14.30 4.15 9.65
C THR A 147 -12.88 4.13 9.09
N GLY A 148 -12.12 5.19 9.38
CA GLY A 148 -10.68 5.27 9.13
C GLY A 148 -10.25 5.06 7.68
N GLU A 149 -9.05 4.53 7.52
CA GLU A 149 -8.42 4.32 6.21
C GLU A 149 -9.16 3.32 5.32
N PRO A 150 -9.72 2.20 5.83
CA PRO A 150 -10.47 1.28 4.98
C PRO A 150 -11.70 1.92 4.32
N ALA A 151 -12.41 2.81 5.05
CA ALA A 151 -13.54 3.52 4.48
C ALA A 151 -13.13 4.49 3.36
N LEU A 152 -12.00 5.17 3.53
CA LEU A 152 -11.43 6.08 2.52
C LEU A 152 -10.99 5.31 1.27
N LEU A 153 -10.25 4.21 1.44
CA LEU A 153 -9.73 3.42 0.33
C LEU A 153 -10.85 2.72 -0.46
N ALA A 154 -11.84 2.17 0.22
CA ALA A 154 -13.02 1.61 -0.44
C ALA A 154 -13.85 2.70 -1.15
N GLY A 155 -13.89 3.92 -0.59
CA GLY A 155 -14.48 5.09 -1.24
C GLY A 155 -13.74 5.47 -2.53
N VAL A 156 -12.41 5.51 -2.49
CA VAL A 156 -11.56 5.73 -3.68
C VAL A 156 -11.84 4.67 -4.76
N ALA A 157 -11.89 3.38 -4.38
CA ALA A 157 -12.16 2.31 -5.33
C ALA A 157 -13.51 2.50 -6.04
N ARG A 158 -14.57 2.81 -5.30
CA ARG A 158 -15.91 3.07 -5.87
C ARG A 158 -15.94 4.33 -6.72
N GLU A 159 -15.25 5.40 -6.32
CA GLU A 159 -15.13 6.63 -7.11
C GLU A 159 -14.44 6.35 -8.45
N VAL A 160 -13.36 5.58 -8.46
CA VAL A 160 -12.64 5.20 -9.68
C VAL A 160 -13.53 4.37 -10.61
N VAL A 161 -14.23 3.36 -10.06
CA VAL A 161 -15.18 2.55 -10.85
C VAL A 161 -16.23 3.42 -11.51
N GLN A 162 -16.83 4.35 -10.77
CA GLN A 162 -17.86 5.25 -11.31
C GLN A 162 -17.29 6.25 -12.30
N LYS A 163 -16.15 6.86 -11.99
CA LYS A 163 -15.57 7.97 -12.77
C LYS A 163 -15.01 7.52 -14.12
N TYR A 164 -14.46 6.32 -14.16
CA TYR A 164 -13.79 5.77 -15.34
C TYR A 164 -14.56 4.61 -15.98
N ASP A 165 -15.81 4.41 -15.60
CA ASP A 165 -16.66 3.29 -16.06
C ASP A 165 -15.93 1.95 -16.04
N ALA A 166 -15.20 1.69 -14.90
CA ALA A 166 -14.43 0.47 -14.71
C ALA A 166 -15.33 -0.71 -14.32
N ASP A 167 -14.79 -1.91 -14.39
CA ASP A 167 -15.53 -3.14 -14.03
C ASP A 167 -15.60 -3.34 -12.52
N PRO A 168 -16.77 -3.21 -11.88
CA PRO A 168 -16.90 -3.40 -10.45
C PRO A 168 -16.63 -4.84 -9.97
N ALA A 169 -16.72 -5.83 -10.86
CA ALA A 169 -16.40 -7.23 -10.52
C ALA A 169 -14.90 -7.53 -10.58
N ARG A 170 -14.09 -6.60 -11.10
CA ARG A 170 -12.64 -6.78 -11.25
C ARG A 170 -11.87 -5.63 -10.60
N VAL A 171 -12.18 -5.34 -9.33
CA VAL A 171 -11.43 -4.40 -8.49
C VAL A 171 -10.53 -5.20 -7.55
N HIS A 172 -9.23 -5.09 -7.71
CA HIS A 172 -8.23 -5.85 -6.99
C HIS A 172 -7.40 -4.92 -6.10
N VAL A 173 -6.94 -5.40 -4.94
CA VAL A 173 -6.07 -4.63 -4.05
C VAL A 173 -4.77 -5.38 -3.80
N ALA A 174 -3.65 -4.67 -3.94
CA ALA A 174 -2.32 -5.15 -3.63
C ALA A 174 -1.63 -4.18 -2.67
N GLY A 175 -0.86 -4.70 -1.73
CA GLY A 175 -0.12 -3.86 -0.80
C GLY A 175 1.23 -4.45 -0.39
N ALA A 176 2.12 -3.56 0.05
CA ALA A 176 3.43 -3.91 0.61
C ALA A 176 3.51 -3.50 2.08
N SER A 177 4.03 -4.36 2.97
CA SER A 177 4.29 -4.04 4.39
C SER A 177 3.02 -3.54 5.10
N SER A 178 3.02 -2.31 5.65
CA SER A 178 1.81 -1.70 6.25
C SER A 178 0.64 -1.60 5.25
N GLY A 179 0.93 -1.38 3.96
CA GLY A 179 -0.06 -1.42 2.89
C GLY A 179 -0.63 -2.81 2.64
N ALA A 180 0.16 -3.87 2.85
CA ALA A 180 -0.29 -5.26 2.75
C ALA A 180 -1.25 -5.60 3.89
N GLY A 181 -0.94 -5.21 5.13
CA GLY A 181 -1.88 -5.33 6.24
C GLY A 181 -3.19 -4.58 5.99
N THR A 182 -3.11 -3.39 5.40
CA THR A 182 -4.30 -2.61 5.01
C THR A 182 -5.08 -3.30 3.88
N ALA A 183 -4.41 -3.91 2.90
CA ALA A 183 -5.08 -4.69 1.84
C ALA A 183 -5.84 -5.90 2.42
N VAL A 184 -5.26 -6.60 3.39
CA VAL A 184 -5.91 -7.70 4.14
C VAL A 184 -7.16 -7.18 4.88
N ILE A 185 -7.06 -6.04 5.56
CA ILE A 185 -8.20 -5.39 6.24
C ILE A 185 -9.30 -5.02 5.23
N LEU A 186 -8.94 -4.54 4.04
CA LEU A 186 -9.91 -4.23 2.98
C LEU A 186 -10.63 -5.50 2.47
N GLY A 187 -9.93 -6.61 2.31
CA GLY A 187 -10.53 -7.89 1.94
C GLY A 187 -11.56 -8.40 2.96
N VAL A 188 -11.34 -8.11 4.24
CA VAL A 188 -12.25 -8.46 5.35
C VAL A 188 -13.40 -7.46 5.46
N THR A 189 -13.10 -6.14 5.45
CA THR A 189 -14.11 -5.11 5.74
C THR A 189 -14.93 -4.71 4.52
N TYR A 190 -14.42 -4.92 3.31
CA TYR A 190 -15.05 -4.60 2.03
C TYR A 190 -14.96 -5.75 1.01
N PRO A 191 -15.36 -6.97 1.38
CA PRO A 191 -15.35 -8.10 0.45
C PRO A 191 -16.27 -7.89 -0.76
N ASP A 192 -17.25 -6.99 -0.62
CA ASP A 192 -18.17 -6.55 -1.67
C ASP A 192 -17.58 -5.54 -2.67
N VAL A 193 -16.32 -5.12 -2.46
CA VAL A 193 -15.64 -4.14 -3.31
C VAL A 193 -14.41 -4.74 -4.00
N PHE A 194 -13.63 -5.51 -3.25
CA PHE A 194 -12.35 -6.04 -3.74
C PHE A 194 -12.48 -7.53 -4.10
N ALA A 195 -12.28 -7.82 -5.39
CA ALA A 195 -12.35 -9.18 -5.93
C ALA A 195 -11.26 -10.08 -5.33
N THR A 196 -10.02 -9.59 -5.23
CA THR A 196 -8.87 -10.29 -4.67
C THR A 196 -8.04 -9.38 -3.76
N VAL A 197 -7.24 -10.01 -2.90
CA VAL A 197 -6.24 -9.36 -2.05
C VAL A 197 -4.85 -9.89 -2.40
N THR A 198 -3.86 -9.01 -2.51
CA THR A 198 -2.43 -9.37 -2.59
C THR A 198 -1.68 -8.72 -1.44
N SER A 199 -0.99 -9.55 -0.66
CA SER A 199 -0.18 -9.17 0.49
C SER A 199 1.29 -9.50 0.25
N VAL A 200 2.14 -8.47 0.10
CA VAL A 200 3.60 -8.64 0.03
C VAL A 200 4.21 -8.17 1.34
N ALA A 201 4.82 -9.09 2.08
CA ALA A 201 5.41 -8.84 3.39
C ALA A 201 4.41 -8.20 4.38
N GLY A 202 3.20 -8.74 4.47
CA GLY A 202 2.14 -8.27 5.38
C GLY A 202 1.57 -9.38 6.25
N GLY A 203 0.68 -9.01 7.17
CA GLY A 203 0.11 -9.93 8.16
C GLY A 203 -1.41 -10.05 8.12
N GLU A 204 -1.93 -10.92 8.97
CA GLU A 204 -3.34 -11.25 9.12
C GLU A 204 -4.17 -10.10 9.68
N TYR A 205 -5.46 -10.12 9.49
CA TYR A 205 -6.41 -9.25 10.19
C TYR A 205 -6.30 -9.49 11.70
N GLY A 206 -6.25 -8.43 12.50
CA GLY A 206 -6.08 -8.55 13.94
C GLY A 206 -4.64 -8.86 14.41
N LEU A 207 -3.63 -8.77 13.54
CA LEU A 207 -2.22 -9.01 13.90
C LEU A 207 -1.75 -8.17 15.11
N ASN A 208 -2.31 -6.98 15.32
CA ASN A 208 -2.03 -6.13 16.49
C ASN A 208 -2.40 -6.76 17.85
N GLN A 209 -3.14 -7.86 17.85
CA GLN A 209 -3.52 -8.62 19.05
C GLN A 209 -2.59 -9.82 19.30
N VAL A 210 -1.71 -10.11 18.35
CA VAL A 210 -0.77 -11.22 18.44
C VAL A 210 0.50 -10.74 19.17
N ASP A 211 0.84 -11.43 20.26
CA ASP A 211 2.09 -11.19 20.97
C ASP A 211 3.27 -11.70 20.11
N PRO A 212 4.18 -10.84 19.66
CA PRO A 212 5.31 -11.27 18.85
C PRO A 212 6.27 -12.23 19.57
N ASP A 213 6.33 -12.17 20.89
CA ASP A 213 7.18 -13.06 21.72
C ASP A 213 6.48 -14.39 22.04
N ASN A 214 5.15 -14.46 21.88
CA ASN A 214 4.35 -15.67 22.07
C ASN A 214 3.18 -15.73 21.07
N PRO A 215 3.46 -15.87 19.78
CA PRO A 215 2.44 -15.79 18.73
C PRO A 215 1.39 -16.91 18.80
N ASP A 216 1.73 -18.05 19.40
CA ASP A 216 0.83 -19.20 19.56
C ASP A 216 -0.25 -18.97 20.63
N ALA A 217 -0.09 -17.96 21.49
CA ALA A 217 -1.12 -17.58 22.46
C ALA A 217 -2.39 -17.01 21.78
N THR A 218 -2.28 -16.54 20.54
CA THR A 218 -3.40 -16.10 19.72
C THR A 218 -3.40 -16.91 18.42
N PRO A 219 -4.06 -18.08 18.36
CA PRO A 219 -4.13 -18.88 17.15
C PRO A 219 -4.71 -18.14 15.94
N PRO A 220 -4.27 -18.42 14.70
CA PRO A 220 -4.84 -17.78 13.50
C PRO A 220 -6.36 -17.93 13.34
N LEU A 221 -6.94 -18.98 13.91
CA LEU A 221 -8.39 -19.17 13.93
C LEU A 221 -9.12 -18.09 14.75
N ASP A 222 -8.51 -17.60 15.84
CA ASP A 222 -9.16 -16.57 16.68
C ASP A 222 -9.23 -15.22 15.96
N THR A 223 -8.17 -14.84 15.25
CA THR A 223 -8.16 -13.65 14.39
C THR A 223 -9.03 -13.86 13.15
N ALA A 224 -9.12 -15.10 12.61
CA ALA A 224 -10.01 -15.43 11.50
C ALA A 224 -11.49 -15.27 11.85
N ARG A 225 -11.92 -15.68 13.04
CA ARG A 225 -13.29 -15.44 13.53
C ARG A 225 -13.63 -13.96 13.59
N GLN A 226 -12.67 -13.13 14.01
CA GLN A 226 -12.87 -11.68 14.03
C GLN A 226 -12.97 -11.12 12.61
N GLY A 227 -12.12 -11.58 11.68
CA GLY A 227 -12.18 -11.22 10.28
C GLY A 227 -13.52 -11.59 9.65
N TRP A 228 -13.96 -12.82 9.81
CA TRP A 228 -15.26 -13.28 9.33
C TRP A 228 -16.43 -12.47 9.91
N ALA A 229 -16.40 -12.16 11.21
CA ALA A 229 -17.41 -11.32 11.84
C ALA A 229 -17.46 -9.89 11.24
N GLN A 230 -16.34 -9.33 10.80
CA GLN A 230 -16.29 -8.03 10.11
C GLN A 230 -16.86 -8.07 8.68
N MET A 231 -16.79 -9.21 8.01
CA MET A 231 -17.44 -9.38 6.70
C MET A 231 -18.98 -9.27 6.85
N GLY A 232 -19.54 -9.81 7.92
CA GLY A 232 -20.98 -9.77 8.21
C GLY A 232 -21.82 -10.33 7.07
N ASP A 233 -22.94 -9.70 6.73
CA ASP A 233 -23.86 -10.12 5.65
C ASP A 233 -23.24 -10.09 4.25
N ARG A 234 -21.99 -9.62 4.10
CA ARG A 234 -21.24 -9.54 2.85
C ARG A 234 -20.17 -10.61 2.75
N ALA A 235 -20.18 -11.55 3.69
CA ALA A 235 -19.22 -12.64 3.73
C ALA A 235 -19.24 -13.40 2.40
N ARG A 236 -18.08 -13.55 1.80
CA ARG A 236 -17.82 -14.35 0.61
C ARG A 236 -16.39 -14.83 0.61
N ARG A 237 -16.08 -15.85 -0.15
CA ARG A 237 -14.71 -16.27 -0.41
C ARG A 237 -13.99 -15.18 -1.19
N VAL A 238 -12.89 -14.65 -0.62
CA VAL A 238 -12.03 -13.64 -1.26
C VAL A 238 -10.67 -14.32 -1.50
N PRO A 239 -10.25 -14.54 -2.75
CA PRO A 239 -8.93 -15.11 -3.05
C PRO A 239 -7.79 -14.19 -2.54
N LEU A 240 -6.76 -14.82 -1.92
CA LEU A 240 -5.59 -14.14 -1.37
C LEU A 240 -4.31 -14.61 -2.05
N LEU A 241 -3.49 -13.67 -2.50
CA LEU A 241 -2.09 -13.90 -2.89
C LEU A 241 -1.16 -13.39 -1.78
N VAL A 242 -0.22 -14.24 -1.34
CA VAL A 242 0.82 -13.89 -0.35
C VAL A 242 2.19 -14.03 -0.98
N ILE A 243 3.05 -13.03 -0.82
CA ILE A 243 4.47 -13.12 -1.22
C ILE A 243 5.31 -12.69 -0.01
N GLN A 244 6.19 -13.59 0.44
CA GLN A 244 6.98 -13.42 1.65
C GLN A 244 8.44 -13.84 1.44
N GLY A 245 9.37 -12.95 1.80
CA GLY A 245 10.80 -13.25 1.84
C GLY A 245 11.18 -14.10 3.07
N GLU A 246 12.05 -15.09 2.87
CA GLU A 246 12.52 -15.93 3.97
C GLU A 246 13.55 -15.25 4.88
N GLN A 247 14.17 -14.15 4.41
CA GLN A 247 15.12 -13.33 5.16
C GLN A 247 14.52 -11.96 5.56
N ASP A 248 13.18 -11.87 5.64
CA ASP A 248 12.51 -10.65 6.07
C ASP A 248 12.64 -10.48 7.59
N GLU A 249 13.47 -9.51 8.00
CA GLU A 249 13.71 -9.16 9.41
C GLU A 249 12.72 -8.10 9.93
N VAL A 250 11.93 -7.46 9.04
CA VAL A 250 10.96 -6.42 9.41
C VAL A 250 9.59 -7.02 9.68
N VAL A 251 9.14 -7.88 8.76
CA VAL A 251 7.93 -8.70 8.90
C VAL A 251 8.37 -10.17 8.81
N PRO A 252 8.62 -10.84 9.95
CA PRO A 252 9.17 -12.19 9.96
C PRO A 252 8.33 -13.18 9.13
N PRO A 253 8.96 -14.19 8.50
CA PRO A 253 8.27 -15.18 7.65
C PRO A 253 7.11 -15.91 8.34
N LEU A 254 7.15 -16.03 9.66
CA LEU A 254 6.05 -16.56 10.47
C LEU A 254 4.74 -15.79 10.25
N VAL A 255 4.83 -14.47 10.09
CA VAL A 255 3.64 -13.61 9.88
C VAL A 255 2.93 -13.97 8.58
N GLY A 256 3.67 -14.20 7.49
CA GLY A 256 3.11 -14.69 6.23
C GLY A 256 2.51 -16.10 6.35
N THR A 257 3.15 -16.99 7.14
CA THR A 257 2.60 -18.34 7.42
C THR A 257 1.29 -18.24 8.19
N ARG A 258 1.21 -17.39 9.20
CA ARG A 258 0.00 -17.14 9.97
C ARG A 258 -1.13 -16.57 9.08
N LEU A 259 -0.78 -15.63 8.18
CA LEU A 259 -1.76 -15.05 7.25
C LEU A 259 -2.39 -16.13 6.35
N VAL A 260 -1.61 -17.09 5.84
CA VAL A 260 -2.13 -18.22 5.04
C VAL A 260 -3.12 -19.03 5.87
N ALA A 261 -2.74 -19.42 7.11
CA ALA A 261 -3.62 -20.20 8.00
C ALA A 261 -4.89 -19.42 8.37
N HIS A 262 -4.74 -18.13 8.73
CA HIS A 262 -5.85 -17.22 9.02
C HIS A 262 -6.85 -17.15 7.86
N TRP A 263 -6.34 -16.91 6.62
CA TRP A 263 -7.21 -16.72 5.47
C TRP A 263 -7.92 -17.99 5.03
N THR A 264 -7.26 -19.14 5.15
CA THR A 264 -7.89 -20.44 4.95
C THR A 264 -9.05 -20.65 5.94
N ALA A 265 -8.81 -20.33 7.22
CA ALA A 265 -9.85 -20.43 8.26
C ALA A 265 -10.98 -19.40 8.06
N VAL A 266 -10.71 -18.18 7.57
CA VAL A 266 -11.77 -17.22 7.19
C VAL A 266 -12.67 -17.81 6.09
N ASN A 267 -12.08 -18.44 5.06
CA ASN A 267 -12.87 -19.01 3.96
C ASN A 267 -13.64 -20.27 4.38
N ASP A 268 -13.14 -21.06 5.34
CA ASP A 268 -13.88 -22.16 5.96
C ASP A 268 -15.11 -21.64 6.72
N LEU A 269 -14.93 -20.60 7.53
CA LEU A 269 -16.04 -19.92 8.22
C LEU A 269 -17.05 -19.28 7.25
N VAL A 270 -16.62 -18.82 6.09
CA VAL A 270 -17.52 -18.29 5.04
C VAL A 270 -18.39 -19.38 4.43
N ASP A 271 -17.92 -20.61 4.39
CA ASP A 271 -18.64 -21.74 3.79
C ASP A 271 -19.94 -22.06 4.58
N ASP A 272 -19.84 -22.35 5.88
CA ASP A 272 -20.99 -22.77 6.69
C ASP A 272 -21.09 -22.09 8.06
N GLY A 273 -20.18 -21.18 8.39
CA GLY A 273 -20.12 -20.49 9.68
C GLY A 273 -19.44 -21.25 10.81
N LEU A 274 -18.86 -22.42 10.53
CA LEU A 274 -18.21 -23.28 11.50
C LEU A 274 -16.73 -23.52 11.13
N PRO A 275 -15.82 -23.55 12.11
CA PRO A 275 -14.42 -23.91 11.87
C PRO A 275 -14.25 -25.43 11.91
N ASN A 276 -14.74 -26.12 10.91
CA ASN A 276 -14.89 -27.59 10.89
C ASN A 276 -14.20 -28.25 9.69
N ASP A 277 -13.38 -27.47 8.94
CA ASP A 277 -12.71 -27.89 7.71
C ASP A 277 -13.69 -28.39 6.63
N SER A 278 -14.96 -27.92 6.65
CA SER A 278 -15.99 -28.32 5.67
C SER A 278 -15.63 -27.88 4.25
N LEU A 279 -14.83 -26.82 4.13
CA LEU A 279 -14.30 -26.37 2.84
C LEU A 279 -13.43 -27.43 2.15
N ASP A 280 -12.84 -28.38 2.90
CA ASP A 280 -11.98 -29.50 2.40
C ASP A 280 -11.00 -29.06 1.28
N PRO A 281 -10.12 -28.07 1.54
CA PRO A 281 -9.29 -27.49 0.49
C PRO A 281 -8.18 -28.44 0.04
N THR A 282 -7.88 -28.42 -1.26
CA THR A 282 -6.72 -29.12 -1.81
C THR A 282 -5.50 -28.20 -1.78
N THR A 283 -4.38 -28.71 -1.24
CA THR A 283 -3.09 -28.00 -1.22
C THR A 283 -2.10 -28.62 -2.19
N LYS A 284 -1.54 -27.79 -3.07
CA LYS A 284 -0.44 -28.16 -3.98
C LYS A 284 0.77 -27.28 -3.73
N THR A 285 1.94 -27.88 -3.62
CA THR A 285 3.20 -27.14 -3.42
C THR A 285 4.18 -27.48 -4.55
N MET A 286 4.79 -26.44 -5.11
CA MET A 286 5.78 -26.52 -6.17
C MET A 286 7.01 -25.73 -5.76
N SER A 287 8.19 -26.33 -5.89
CA SER A 287 9.46 -25.62 -5.69
C SER A 287 10.04 -25.23 -7.04
N VAL A 288 10.40 -23.96 -7.17
CA VAL A 288 11.06 -23.39 -8.34
C VAL A 288 12.52 -23.12 -7.95
N PRO A 289 13.49 -23.84 -8.56
CA PRO A 289 14.90 -23.64 -8.22
C PRO A 289 15.39 -22.28 -8.66
N GLY A 290 16.31 -21.72 -7.91
CA GLY A 290 17.01 -20.50 -8.28
C GLY A 290 17.87 -20.70 -9.52
N ALA A 291 18.11 -19.63 -10.24
CA ALA A 291 19.02 -19.57 -11.38
C ALA A 291 20.07 -18.48 -11.15
N ALA A 292 21.04 -18.30 -12.04
CA ALA A 292 22.02 -17.24 -11.93
C ALA A 292 21.32 -15.86 -11.79
N GLY A 293 21.50 -15.20 -10.64
CA GLY A 293 20.90 -13.91 -10.35
C GLY A 293 19.38 -13.93 -10.03
N ARG A 294 18.80 -15.12 -9.77
CA ARG A 294 17.37 -15.26 -9.41
C ARG A 294 17.20 -16.14 -8.18
N HIS A 295 16.39 -15.68 -7.24
CA HIS A 295 16.05 -16.45 -6.06
C HIS A 295 15.23 -17.70 -6.37
N ALA A 296 15.47 -18.78 -5.63
CA ALA A 296 14.54 -19.89 -5.57
C ALA A 296 13.28 -19.50 -4.79
N TYR A 297 12.17 -20.14 -5.08
CA TYR A 297 10.95 -19.95 -4.29
C TYR A 297 10.08 -21.18 -4.27
N THR A 298 9.22 -21.25 -3.28
CA THR A 298 8.16 -22.23 -3.18
C THR A 298 6.81 -21.54 -3.43
N ARG A 299 6.00 -22.10 -4.33
CA ARG A 299 4.62 -21.70 -4.57
C ARG A 299 3.68 -22.75 -3.98
N THR A 300 2.77 -22.32 -3.13
CA THR A 300 1.70 -23.16 -2.56
C THR A 300 0.36 -22.62 -3.02
N GLU A 301 -0.47 -23.48 -3.59
CA GLU A 301 -1.84 -23.20 -4.00
C GLU A 301 -2.80 -23.97 -3.08
N ILE A 302 -3.78 -23.26 -2.52
CA ILE A 302 -4.88 -23.80 -1.74
C ILE A 302 -6.16 -23.47 -2.49
N THR A 303 -6.88 -24.52 -2.92
CA THR A 303 -8.09 -24.41 -3.74
C THR A 303 -9.25 -25.12 -3.09
N ALA A 304 -10.45 -24.58 -3.22
CA ALA A 304 -11.68 -25.22 -2.82
C ALA A 304 -12.01 -26.41 -3.76
N PRO A 305 -12.92 -27.32 -3.37
CA PRO A 305 -13.30 -28.47 -4.20
C PRO A 305 -13.88 -28.09 -5.57
N ASP A 306 -14.49 -26.91 -5.69
CA ASP A 306 -15.00 -26.37 -6.95
C ASP A 306 -13.88 -25.80 -7.87
N GLY A 307 -12.62 -25.87 -7.42
CA GLY A 307 -11.44 -25.38 -8.14
C GLY A 307 -11.18 -23.87 -7.96
N SER A 308 -12.03 -23.17 -7.21
CA SER A 308 -11.79 -21.75 -6.93
C SER A 308 -10.58 -21.55 -6.01
N SER A 309 -9.82 -20.47 -6.25
CA SER A 309 -8.65 -20.13 -5.44
C SER A 309 -9.05 -19.64 -4.05
N ILE A 310 -8.37 -20.15 -3.02
CA ILE A 310 -8.47 -19.65 -1.64
C ILE A 310 -7.23 -18.84 -1.32
N VAL A 311 -6.04 -19.46 -1.44
CA VAL A 311 -4.75 -18.82 -1.21
C VAL A 311 -3.74 -19.31 -2.24
N GLU A 312 -2.96 -18.38 -2.77
CA GLU A 312 -1.73 -18.65 -3.48
C GLU A 312 -0.58 -17.98 -2.71
N ALA A 313 0.43 -18.74 -2.29
CA ALA A 313 1.50 -18.22 -1.43
C ALA A 313 2.88 -18.51 -2.04
N TYR A 314 3.73 -17.48 -2.09
CA TYR A 314 5.12 -17.54 -2.51
C TYR A 314 6.04 -17.30 -1.32
N ARG A 315 6.95 -18.23 -1.06
CA ARG A 315 8.05 -18.09 -0.12
C ARG A 315 9.34 -17.98 -0.92
N VAL A 316 9.98 -16.81 -0.86
CA VAL A 316 11.12 -16.49 -1.69
C VAL A 316 12.40 -16.60 -0.86
N GLN A 317 13.30 -17.52 -1.23
CA GLN A 317 14.58 -17.71 -0.56
C GLN A 317 15.47 -16.49 -0.72
N ASP A 318 16.32 -16.21 0.28
CA ASP A 318 17.28 -15.10 0.27
C ASP A 318 16.69 -13.69 0.06
N MET A 319 15.37 -13.55 0.02
CA MET A 319 14.67 -12.27 -0.09
C MET A 319 14.40 -11.67 1.28
N GLY A 320 14.74 -10.40 1.45
CA GLY A 320 14.41 -9.59 2.61
C GLY A 320 13.05 -8.90 2.52
N HIS A 321 12.91 -7.74 3.19
CA HIS A 321 11.68 -6.93 3.20
C HIS A 321 11.57 -6.09 1.93
N ALA A 322 11.01 -6.65 0.86
CA ALA A 322 10.95 -6.02 -0.44
C ALA A 322 9.75 -6.47 -1.28
N TRP A 323 9.42 -5.69 -2.30
CA TRP A 323 8.58 -6.08 -3.44
C TRP A 323 9.48 -6.75 -4.49
N PRO A 324 9.31 -8.04 -4.79
CA PRO A 324 10.16 -8.69 -5.78
C PRO A 324 9.70 -8.36 -7.20
N GLY A 325 10.68 -8.14 -8.08
CA GLY A 325 10.43 -7.90 -9.49
C GLY A 325 11.65 -7.33 -10.22
N PRO A 326 11.92 -7.76 -11.46
CA PRO A 326 13.13 -7.40 -12.19
C PRO A 326 13.18 -5.92 -12.60
N ASP A 327 12.02 -5.30 -12.79
CA ASP A 327 11.89 -3.98 -13.44
C ASP A 327 11.63 -2.83 -12.45
N GLY A 328 11.43 -3.12 -11.16
CA GLY A 328 11.21 -2.09 -10.15
C GLY A 328 12.46 -1.23 -9.92
N ASP A 329 12.29 0.06 -9.63
CA ASP A 329 13.39 0.99 -9.33
C ASP A 329 13.26 1.65 -7.95
N GLY A 330 12.31 1.20 -7.14
CA GLY A 330 12.09 1.68 -5.78
C GLY A 330 13.14 1.14 -4.79
N LYS A 331 13.34 1.86 -3.68
CA LYS A 331 14.27 1.47 -2.61
C LYS A 331 14.01 0.07 -2.05
N TYR A 332 12.74 -0.36 -2.05
CA TYR A 332 12.29 -1.64 -1.51
C TYR A 332 11.98 -2.64 -2.61
N THR A 333 12.76 -2.66 -3.69
CA THR A 333 12.67 -3.63 -4.78
C THR A 333 13.72 -4.71 -4.62
N ASP A 334 13.34 -5.97 -4.84
CA ASP A 334 14.27 -7.10 -4.97
C ASP A 334 14.27 -7.58 -6.43
N HIS A 335 15.36 -7.28 -7.16
CA HIS A 335 15.46 -7.61 -8.58
C HIS A 335 15.71 -9.09 -8.87
N ALA A 336 16.10 -9.87 -7.84
CA ALA A 336 16.37 -11.31 -7.97
C ALA A 336 15.13 -12.16 -7.71
N GLY A 337 14.11 -11.62 -7.08
CA GLY A 337 12.86 -12.30 -6.78
C GLY A 337 11.98 -12.56 -8.02
N PRO A 338 10.90 -13.34 -7.86
CA PRO A 338 9.90 -13.51 -8.91
C PRO A 338 9.19 -12.18 -9.20
N ASP A 339 8.64 -12.01 -10.39
CA ASP A 339 7.90 -10.80 -10.76
C ASP A 339 6.54 -10.74 -10.04
N ALA A 340 6.52 -10.09 -8.88
CA ALA A 340 5.31 -9.98 -8.06
C ALA A 340 4.18 -9.24 -8.77
N SER A 341 4.51 -8.28 -9.63
CA SER A 341 3.51 -7.50 -10.36
C SER A 341 2.82 -8.34 -11.44
N ALA A 342 3.57 -9.12 -12.18
CA ALA A 342 3.02 -10.06 -13.16
C ALA A 342 2.23 -11.17 -12.46
N ILE A 343 2.76 -11.78 -11.40
CA ILE A 343 2.09 -12.80 -10.60
C ILE A 343 0.75 -12.27 -10.04
N MET A 344 0.75 -11.06 -9.49
CA MET A 344 -0.45 -10.42 -8.98
C MET A 344 -1.50 -10.23 -10.09
N TRP A 345 -1.09 -9.78 -11.26
CA TRP A 345 -2.01 -9.57 -12.36
C TRP A 345 -2.60 -10.90 -12.87
N GLU A 346 -1.77 -11.91 -13.11
CA GLU A 346 -2.24 -13.26 -13.49
C GLU A 346 -3.19 -13.86 -12.46
N PHE A 347 -2.94 -13.64 -11.16
CA PHE A 347 -3.83 -14.05 -10.09
C PHE A 347 -5.17 -13.29 -10.13
N ALA A 348 -5.12 -11.98 -10.34
CA ALA A 348 -6.29 -11.12 -10.42
C ALA A 348 -7.22 -11.48 -11.60
N GLU A 349 -6.65 -11.70 -12.79
CA GLU A 349 -7.41 -12.07 -13.99
C GLU A 349 -8.20 -13.35 -13.83
N ARG A 350 -7.63 -14.34 -13.12
CA ARG A 350 -8.28 -15.64 -12.88
C ARG A 350 -9.39 -15.59 -11.83
N ASN A 351 -9.46 -14.51 -11.05
CA ASN A 351 -10.34 -14.43 -9.88
C ASN A 351 -11.21 -13.16 -9.88
N PRO A 352 -12.09 -12.95 -10.87
CA PRO A 352 -13.09 -11.90 -10.80
C PRO A 352 -14.09 -12.19 -9.66
N MET A 353 -14.74 -11.16 -9.16
CA MET A 353 -15.85 -11.31 -8.21
C MET A 353 -17.09 -11.86 -8.97
N SER A 354 -17.64 -12.95 -8.49
CA SER A 354 -18.86 -13.58 -9.00
C SER A 354 -20.11 -12.82 -8.56
#